data_80e559b2b60f7318e53b16d502615a09
#
_entry.id   80e559b2b60f7318e53b16d502615a09
#
_cell.length_a   1.000
_cell.length_b   1.000
_cell.length_c   1.000
_cell.angle_alpha   90.00
_cell.angle_beta   90.00
_cell.angle_gamma   90.00
#
_symmetry.space_group_name_H-M   'P 1'
#
loop_
_entity.id
_entity.type
_entity.pdbx_description
1 polymer ?
#
loop_
_entity_poly.entity_id
_entity_poly.type
_entity_poly.pdbx_seq_one_letter_code
_entity_poly.pdbx_strand_id
1 'polypeptide(L)'
;MLQMKCRIIVLFLLIPMIHWAQATFNPEELVNPLMGTDSKYSFSNGNTYPAITMPWGMNCWTPQTGTNGYGWQYVYTADKIRGFKQTHQPSPWMGDYGQFSIMPMTRKLEFNEEKRASWFSHKAEISNPYYYSVYLADYDIVTEIAPTERSAIFQFTFPKSDSSFILVDAFDRGSYIKIIPGENKIIGYTTRNRGGVPTNFRNYFIIESDKPFNLTYTASDSIVKSNSLEVTSAHAQAAIGFSTVKGEVVHLRVASSFISYEQAELNLHREIGKQTLPQIKSKAKQAWHQELSKVVVEGGTPEQIKTFYSCLYRMLQFPRKFYEFDANQKMVHYSPFNGKVEEGILFTDTGFWDTFRSLFPFLTLMYPEMDRQMMQGMVNTYKESGWLPEWATPGHRATMIGSNSASVITDAYTKGIRGFDINTLYEALMKNTEQQGPLNTLGRNGVNEYNTLGYVPVDKYGGSAAKTLEFAYADFCLRNLSTLLKKPEDQIKKFEQRALNYKNIFDPKHNLMRGRNTDGSFQNNFNPLKWGGEFVEGNAWHYSWSVFQDFKGLSNLMGGNKVMESMLDSVFN
;
A
#
# COMPACT_ATOMS: atom_id res chain seq x y z
N MET A 1 16.82 -89.02 -20.97
CA MET A 1 15.94 -87.99 -20.37
C MET A 1 16.83 -87.02 -19.58
N LEU A 2 17.34 -86.01 -20.16
CA LEU A 2 18.17 -84.94 -19.48
C LEU A 2 17.29 -83.73 -19.27
N GLN A 3 17.05 -83.35 -18.02
CA GLN A 3 16.44 -82.09 -17.65
C GLN A 3 17.49 -81.02 -17.58
N MET A 4 17.44 -80.05 -18.51
CA MET A 4 18.18 -78.79 -18.49
C MET A 4 17.47 -77.78 -17.58
N LYS A 5 18.06 -77.47 -16.44
CA LYS A 5 17.61 -76.40 -15.54
C LYS A 5 18.18 -75.08 -16.06
N CYS A 6 17.29 -74.23 -16.63
CA CYS A 6 17.64 -72.86 -17.02
C CYS A 6 17.70 -71.97 -15.76
N ARG A 7 18.89 -71.47 -15.41
CA ARG A 7 19.07 -70.42 -14.36
C ARG A 7 18.99 -69.07 -15.01
N ILE A 8 17.91 -68.33 -14.73
CA ILE A 8 17.78 -66.93 -15.07
C ILE A 8 18.60 -66.11 -14.09
N ILE A 9 19.69 -65.47 -14.56
CA ILE A 9 20.47 -64.47 -13.80
C ILE A 9 19.79 -63.13 -14.05
N VAL A 10 19.13 -62.59 -13.03
CA VAL A 10 18.61 -61.19 -13.06
C VAL A 10 19.75 -60.25 -12.66
N LEU A 11 20.30 -59.57 -13.67
CA LEU A 11 21.29 -58.52 -13.45
C LEU A 11 20.58 -57.25 -12.99
N PHE A 12 20.66 -56.92 -11.70
CA PHE A 12 20.23 -55.61 -11.18
C PHE A 12 21.23 -54.55 -11.64
N LEU A 13 20.88 -53.78 -12.68
CA LEU A 13 21.55 -52.54 -13.04
C LEU A 13 21.24 -51.48 -11.98
N LEU A 14 22.17 -51.26 -11.04
CA LEU A 14 22.18 -50.09 -10.16
C LEU A 14 22.47 -48.87 -11.03
N ILE A 15 21.40 -48.21 -11.51
CA ILE A 15 21.48 -46.86 -12.08
C ILE A 15 21.67 -45.94 -10.88
N PRO A 16 22.82 -45.22 -10.76
CA PRO A 16 22.92 -44.20 -9.73
C PRO A 16 21.86 -43.14 -10.05
N MET A 17 20.84 -43.00 -9.21
CA MET A 17 19.98 -41.81 -9.23
C MET A 17 20.88 -40.65 -8.86
N ILE A 18 21.36 -39.94 -9.88
CA ILE A 18 21.92 -38.61 -9.70
C ILE A 18 20.76 -37.76 -9.24
N HIS A 19 20.62 -37.55 -7.94
CA HIS A 19 19.81 -36.50 -7.38
C HIS A 19 20.48 -35.20 -7.80
N TRP A 20 20.03 -34.64 -8.91
CA TRP A 20 20.24 -33.23 -9.15
C TRP A 20 19.55 -32.53 -7.98
N ALA A 21 20.35 -31.97 -7.08
CA ALA A 21 19.86 -31.02 -6.12
C ALA A 21 19.23 -29.90 -6.95
N GLN A 22 17.91 -29.92 -7.12
CA GLN A 22 17.20 -28.76 -7.66
C GLN A 22 17.64 -27.58 -6.79
N ALA A 23 18.33 -26.62 -7.40
CA ALA A 23 18.65 -25.39 -6.72
C ALA A 23 17.34 -24.87 -6.11
N THR A 24 17.31 -24.71 -4.79
CA THR A 24 16.10 -24.26 -4.08
C THR A 24 15.76 -22.88 -4.64
N PHE A 25 14.60 -22.78 -5.27
CA PHE A 25 14.11 -21.53 -5.81
C PHE A 25 13.73 -20.60 -4.64
N ASN A 26 14.44 -19.47 -4.53
CA ASN A 26 14.28 -18.51 -3.45
C ASN A 26 13.88 -17.13 -4.03
N PRO A 27 12.62 -16.93 -4.43
CA PRO A 27 12.18 -15.71 -5.09
C PRO A 27 12.33 -14.47 -4.22
N GLU A 28 12.28 -14.60 -2.90
CA GLU A 28 12.49 -13.52 -1.95
C GLU A 28 13.90 -12.93 -1.97
N GLU A 29 14.89 -13.69 -2.44
CA GLU A 29 16.29 -13.23 -2.63
C GLU A 29 16.46 -12.47 -3.96
N LEU A 30 15.51 -12.61 -4.88
CA LEU A 30 15.53 -11.92 -6.17
C LEU A 30 14.89 -10.52 -6.07
N VAL A 31 14.20 -10.23 -4.98
CA VAL A 31 13.56 -8.93 -4.76
C VAL A 31 14.62 -7.86 -4.46
N ASN A 32 14.55 -6.76 -5.18
CA ASN A 32 15.31 -5.54 -4.89
C ASN A 32 14.38 -4.42 -4.36
N PRO A 33 14.27 -4.24 -3.02
CA PRO A 33 13.44 -3.16 -2.47
C PRO A 33 13.91 -1.75 -2.81
N LEU A 34 15.16 -1.58 -3.25
CA LEU A 34 15.71 -0.28 -3.67
C LEU A 34 15.29 0.11 -5.09
N MET A 35 14.71 -0.80 -5.87
CA MET A 35 14.23 -0.50 -7.22
C MET A 35 13.14 0.59 -7.18
N GLY A 36 13.28 1.65 -7.99
CA GLY A 36 12.36 2.78 -8.06
C GLY A 36 12.52 3.81 -6.95
N THR A 37 13.60 3.76 -6.16
CA THR A 37 13.88 4.72 -5.08
C THR A 37 14.75 5.91 -5.51
N ASP A 38 15.30 5.90 -6.71
CA ASP A 38 15.99 7.07 -7.30
C ASP A 38 14.95 8.04 -7.87
N SER A 39 14.25 8.73 -6.99
CA SER A 39 13.08 9.55 -7.29
C SER A 39 12.95 10.71 -6.32
N LYS A 40 12.47 11.86 -6.81
CA LYS A 40 12.20 13.07 -6.02
C LYS A 40 11.10 13.88 -6.70
N TYR A 41 10.61 14.93 -6.05
CA TYR A 41 9.50 15.75 -6.56
C TYR A 41 9.72 16.27 -8.00
N SER A 42 10.93 16.75 -8.30
CA SER A 42 11.28 17.29 -9.62
C SER A 42 11.57 16.21 -10.67
N PHE A 43 11.81 14.97 -10.23
CA PHE A 43 12.11 13.82 -11.08
C PHE A 43 11.46 12.59 -10.49
N SER A 44 10.21 12.38 -10.88
CA SER A 44 9.39 11.27 -10.40
C SER A 44 9.64 10.02 -11.24
N ASN A 45 10.39 9.07 -10.67
CA ASN A 45 10.81 7.85 -11.34
C ASN A 45 10.71 6.66 -10.38
N GLY A 46 9.58 5.94 -10.41
CA GLY A 46 9.29 4.82 -9.54
C GLY A 46 8.57 5.20 -8.25
N ASN A 47 8.97 6.26 -7.55
CA ASN A 47 8.31 6.80 -6.35
C ASN A 47 8.14 5.80 -5.21
N THR A 48 9.11 4.90 -5.03
CA THR A 48 9.08 3.85 -4.02
C THR A 48 10.05 4.14 -2.88
N TYR A 49 9.98 3.34 -1.84
CA TYR A 49 10.95 3.28 -0.74
C TYR A 49 11.24 1.82 -0.39
N PRO A 50 12.39 1.50 0.24
CA PRO A 50 12.69 0.14 0.66
C PRO A 50 11.78 -0.26 1.81
N ALA A 51 10.69 -0.97 1.49
CA ALA A 51 9.68 -1.37 2.44
C ALA A 51 10.09 -2.68 3.15
N ILE A 52 10.33 -2.59 4.46
CA ILE A 52 10.61 -3.73 5.33
C ILE A 52 9.29 -4.07 6.02
N THR A 53 8.60 -5.10 5.54
CA THR A 53 7.23 -5.41 5.94
C THR A 53 6.88 -6.88 5.71
N MET A 54 5.76 -7.33 6.24
CA MET A 54 5.13 -8.59 5.86
C MET A 54 4.27 -8.40 4.60
N PRO A 55 3.94 -9.45 3.85
CA PRO A 55 2.92 -9.36 2.80
C PRO A 55 1.61 -8.76 3.36
N TRP A 56 1.13 -7.68 2.76
CA TRP A 56 -0.03 -6.90 3.22
C TRP A 56 0.03 -6.48 4.70
N GLY A 57 1.23 -6.37 5.28
CA GLY A 57 1.41 -6.02 6.69
C GLY A 57 0.79 -4.68 7.06
N MET A 58 0.24 -4.59 8.28
CA MET A 58 -0.31 -3.32 8.79
C MET A 58 0.78 -2.25 8.87
N ASN A 59 1.97 -2.62 9.34
CA ASN A 59 3.11 -1.72 9.47
C ASN A 59 4.18 -1.99 8.43
N CYS A 60 4.85 -0.93 8.03
CA CYS A 60 6.02 -0.96 7.17
C CYS A 60 7.13 -0.11 7.79
N TRP A 61 8.37 -0.57 7.68
CA TRP A 61 9.54 0.18 8.12
C TRP A 61 10.41 0.57 6.93
N THR A 62 11.06 1.73 7.04
CA THR A 62 11.99 2.21 6.00
C THR A 62 13.07 3.08 6.62
N PRO A 63 14.33 3.02 6.15
CA PRO A 63 15.29 4.08 6.45
C PRO A 63 14.79 5.40 5.89
N GLN A 64 15.04 6.48 6.62
CA GLN A 64 14.59 7.81 6.27
C GLN A 64 15.77 8.66 5.80
N THR A 65 15.80 9.03 4.52
CA THR A 65 16.78 9.97 3.97
C THR A 65 16.22 11.37 3.75
N GLY A 66 14.90 11.50 3.58
CA GLY A 66 14.18 12.77 3.51
C GLY A 66 13.83 13.31 4.90
N THR A 67 13.45 14.58 4.97
CA THR A 67 12.96 15.22 6.20
C THR A 67 11.51 14.83 6.49
N ASN A 68 11.07 15.06 7.73
CA ASN A 68 9.69 14.83 8.14
C ASN A 68 8.71 15.60 7.23
N GLY A 69 7.68 14.90 6.75
CA GLY A 69 6.68 15.46 5.84
C GLY A 69 7.07 15.47 4.37
N TYR A 70 8.31 15.19 4.02
CA TYR A 70 8.73 14.99 2.64
C TYR A 70 8.20 13.65 2.11
N GLY A 71 7.51 13.67 0.96
CA GLY A 71 6.87 12.48 0.41
C GLY A 71 7.84 11.40 -0.06
N TRP A 72 9.05 11.77 -0.47
CA TRP A 72 10.13 10.84 -0.85
C TRP A 72 10.96 10.50 0.38
N GLN A 73 10.49 9.53 1.13
CA GLN A 73 11.04 9.13 2.43
C GLN A 73 12.47 8.59 2.34
N TYR A 74 12.77 7.89 1.24
CA TYR A 74 14.09 7.37 0.91
C TYR A 74 14.39 7.71 -0.55
N VAL A 75 15.56 8.31 -0.78
CA VAL A 75 16.07 8.62 -2.12
C VAL A 75 17.42 7.93 -2.27
N TYR A 76 17.58 7.09 -3.29
CA TYR A 76 18.78 6.27 -3.49
C TYR A 76 20.09 7.09 -3.58
N THR A 77 20.05 8.28 -4.17
CA THR A 77 21.21 9.17 -4.29
C THR A 77 21.53 9.95 -3.01
N ALA A 78 20.74 9.80 -1.93
CA ALA A 78 21.06 10.42 -0.66
C ALA A 78 22.16 9.65 0.08
N ASP A 79 22.96 10.36 0.84
CA ASP A 79 24.14 9.87 1.54
C ASP A 79 24.01 9.84 3.07
N LYS A 80 22.83 10.28 3.60
CA LYS A 80 22.57 10.33 5.04
C LYS A 80 21.21 9.75 5.40
N ILE A 81 21.19 9.00 6.50
CA ILE A 81 19.98 8.48 7.15
C ILE A 81 19.69 9.33 8.41
N ARG A 82 18.41 9.74 8.56
CA ARG A 82 17.89 10.58 9.66
C ARG A 82 17.16 9.79 10.73
N GLY A 83 16.85 8.53 10.46
CA GLY A 83 16.14 7.60 11.34
C GLY A 83 15.58 6.41 10.58
N PHE A 84 14.96 5.49 11.32
CA PHE A 84 14.25 4.34 10.79
C PHE A 84 12.77 4.54 11.14
N LYS A 85 11.97 4.73 10.12
CA LYS A 85 10.60 5.23 10.22
C LYS A 85 9.59 4.09 10.05
N GLN A 86 8.60 4.02 10.95
CA GLN A 86 7.35 3.34 10.66
C GLN A 86 6.54 4.20 9.69
N THR A 87 6.04 3.62 8.63
CA THR A 87 5.33 4.34 7.57
C THR A 87 4.11 3.55 7.07
N HIS A 88 3.08 4.28 6.67
CA HIS A 88 1.88 3.75 6.04
C HIS A 88 1.63 4.43 4.68
N GLN A 89 2.63 5.12 4.14
CA GLN A 89 2.49 5.88 2.91
C GLN A 89 2.25 4.99 1.68
N PRO A 90 1.12 5.10 0.98
CA PRO A 90 0.89 4.38 -0.29
C PRO A 90 1.61 5.04 -1.46
N SER A 91 1.73 6.37 -1.45
CA SER A 91 2.48 7.15 -2.44
C SER A 91 2.91 8.51 -1.88
N PRO A 92 3.92 9.18 -2.50
CA PRO A 92 4.35 10.51 -2.08
C PRO A 92 3.23 11.55 -2.08
N TRP A 93 2.30 11.48 -3.03
CA TRP A 93 1.18 12.42 -3.19
C TRP A 93 0.09 12.23 -2.14
N MET A 94 -0.19 10.98 -1.77
CA MET A 94 -1.19 10.68 -0.74
C MET A 94 -0.68 11.00 0.65
N GLY A 95 0.64 10.98 0.83
CA GLY A 95 1.31 11.24 2.09
C GLY A 95 1.17 10.08 3.08
N ASP A 96 1.61 10.32 4.31
CA ASP A 96 1.77 9.32 5.37
C ASP A 96 0.85 9.62 6.57
N TYR A 97 0.60 8.62 7.39
CA TYR A 97 -0.17 8.75 8.63
C TYR A 97 0.37 7.82 9.72
N GLY A 98 0.17 8.18 10.97
CA GLY A 98 0.53 7.36 12.12
C GLY A 98 2.03 7.03 12.22
N GLN A 99 2.89 7.85 11.62
CA GLN A 99 4.32 7.58 11.54
C GLN A 99 5.07 8.04 12.79
N PHE A 100 6.15 7.34 13.12
CA PHE A 100 7.20 7.74 14.06
C PHE A 100 8.54 7.13 13.61
N SER A 101 9.66 7.64 14.13
CA SER A 101 10.97 7.11 13.80
C SER A 101 11.84 6.87 15.01
N ILE A 102 12.85 6.00 14.83
CA ILE A 102 13.84 5.63 15.84
C ILE A 102 15.22 5.90 15.26
N MET A 103 16.10 6.54 16.05
CA MET A 103 17.49 6.82 15.65
C MET A 103 18.45 6.48 16.79
N PRO A 104 19.37 5.51 16.59
CA PRO A 104 20.46 5.27 17.54
C PRO A 104 21.59 6.27 17.31
N MET A 105 22.23 6.73 18.38
CA MET A 105 23.32 7.71 18.34
C MET A 105 24.37 7.41 19.42
N THR A 106 25.58 7.91 19.21
CA THR A 106 26.67 7.90 20.20
C THR A 106 27.29 9.28 20.34
N ARG A 107 28.00 9.51 21.47
CA ARG A 107 28.77 10.73 21.78
C ARG A 107 27.92 11.95 22.04
N LYS A 108 26.99 12.32 21.13
CA LYS A 108 26.16 13.52 21.26
C LYS A 108 24.70 13.17 20.96
N LEU A 109 23.80 13.56 21.84
CA LEU A 109 22.36 13.52 21.59
C LEU A 109 21.96 14.73 20.73
N GLU A 110 21.26 14.48 19.63
CA GLU A 110 20.82 15.53 18.72
C GLU A 110 19.35 15.29 18.31
N PHE A 111 18.49 16.22 18.65
CA PHE A 111 17.07 16.15 18.32
C PHE A 111 16.72 16.70 16.93
N ASN A 112 17.53 17.62 16.43
CA ASN A 112 17.30 18.20 15.11
C ASN A 112 17.57 17.17 14.02
N GLU A 113 16.59 16.98 13.15
CA GLU A 113 16.58 15.94 12.12
C GLU A 113 17.75 16.02 11.13
N GLU A 114 18.12 17.23 10.72
CA GLU A 114 19.25 17.45 9.80
C GLU A 114 20.60 17.21 10.48
N LYS A 115 20.74 17.63 11.74
CA LYS A 115 21.99 17.51 12.49
C LYS A 115 22.25 16.10 13.00
N ARG A 116 21.18 15.30 13.25
CA ARG A 116 21.31 13.90 13.65
C ARG A 116 21.57 12.94 12.48
N ALA A 117 21.45 13.41 11.25
CA ALA A 117 21.62 12.58 10.06
C ALA A 117 23.04 12.00 9.99
N SER A 118 23.15 10.69 9.82
CA SER A 118 24.41 9.96 9.71
C SER A 118 24.71 9.54 8.28
N TRP A 119 25.97 9.67 7.89
CA TRP A 119 26.48 9.12 6.64
C TRP A 119 26.29 7.60 6.60
N PHE A 120 25.96 7.07 5.43
CA PHE A 120 25.92 5.65 5.15
C PHE A 120 26.41 5.35 3.72
N SER A 121 26.60 4.09 3.42
CA SER A 121 27.02 3.65 2.09
C SER A 121 26.18 2.44 1.66
N HIS A 122 25.72 2.44 0.42
CA HIS A 122 25.05 1.28 -0.19
C HIS A 122 25.91 0.00 -0.22
N LYS A 123 27.24 0.13 -0.11
CA LYS A 123 28.15 -1.02 0.04
C LYS A 123 28.02 -1.73 1.39
N ALA A 124 27.50 -1.03 2.38
CA ALA A 124 27.25 -1.53 3.74
C ALA A 124 25.75 -1.53 4.06
N GLU A 125 24.88 -1.47 3.04
CA GLU A 125 23.44 -1.54 3.14
C GLU A 125 22.93 -2.88 2.62
N ILE A 126 22.13 -3.57 3.41
CA ILE A 126 21.39 -4.77 3.01
C ILE A 126 19.91 -4.45 3.07
N SER A 127 19.23 -4.58 1.95
CA SER A 127 17.80 -4.32 1.84
C SER A 127 17.08 -5.51 1.23
N ASN A 128 16.31 -6.23 2.06
CA ASN A 128 15.42 -7.31 1.65
C ASN A 128 13.99 -7.01 2.12
N PRO A 129 12.95 -7.62 1.58
CA PRO A 129 11.57 -7.42 2.05
C PRO A 129 11.38 -7.69 3.54
N TYR A 130 12.14 -8.64 4.06
CA TYR A 130 12.03 -9.22 5.41
C TYR A 130 13.16 -8.79 6.36
N TYR A 131 14.10 -7.95 5.90
CA TYR A 131 15.28 -7.58 6.69
C TYR A 131 15.98 -6.36 6.08
N TYR A 132 16.43 -5.47 6.96
CA TYR A 132 17.26 -4.34 6.60
C TYR A 132 18.48 -4.27 7.53
N SER A 133 19.63 -3.88 6.99
CA SER A 133 20.83 -3.59 7.78
C SER A 133 21.63 -2.46 7.15
N VAL A 134 22.18 -1.58 7.98
CA VAL A 134 23.06 -0.49 7.52
C VAL A 134 24.03 -0.07 8.62
N TYR A 135 25.21 0.40 8.20
CA TYR A 135 26.19 1.02 9.10
C TYR A 135 26.05 2.54 9.08
N LEU A 136 25.84 3.13 10.25
CA LEU A 136 25.75 4.56 10.49
C LEU A 136 27.13 5.11 10.85
N ALA A 137 27.82 5.74 9.90
CA ALA A 137 29.24 6.07 10.01
C ALA A 137 29.54 7.14 11.06
N ASP A 138 28.67 8.16 11.24
CA ASP A 138 28.89 9.21 12.25
C ASP A 138 28.79 8.70 13.68
N TYR A 139 28.07 7.59 13.90
CA TYR A 139 27.81 7.02 15.20
C TYR A 139 28.55 5.70 15.46
N ASP A 140 29.18 5.13 14.43
CA ASP A 140 29.83 3.81 14.48
C ASP A 140 28.86 2.71 14.95
N ILE A 141 27.62 2.72 14.43
CA ILE A 141 26.54 1.80 14.81
C ILE A 141 26.12 0.98 13.60
N VAL A 142 25.99 -0.35 13.77
CA VAL A 142 25.23 -1.18 12.84
C VAL A 142 23.79 -1.28 13.32
N THR A 143 22.85 -0.95 12.44
CA THR A 143 21.41 -1.07 12.70
C THR A 143 20.84 -2.21 11.85
N GLU A 144 20.03 -3.07 12.47
CA GLU A 144 19.35 -4.17 11.83
C GLU A 144 17.85 -4.14 12.19
N ILE A 145 16.97 -4.50 11.24
CA ILE A 145 15.52 -4.47 11.42
C ILE A 145 14.91 -5.73 10.81
N ALA A 146 14.01 -6.40 11.53
CA ALA A 146 13.16 -7.46 10.99
C ALA A 146 11.69 -7.20 11.37
N PRO A 147 10.74 -7.27 10.40
CA PRO A 147 9.35 -6.91 10.60
C PRO A 147 8.48 -8.10 11.00
N THR A 148 7.35 -7.78 11.64
CA THR A 148 6.15 -8.61 11.70
C THR A 148 4.96 -7.84 11.10
N GLU A 149 3.73 -8.30 11.24
CA GLU A 149 2.57 -7.59 10.68
C GLU A 149 2.33 -6.22 11.34
N ARG A 150 2.47 -6.14 12.68
CA ARG A 150 2.18 -4.95 13.51
C ARG A 150 3.34 -4.50 14.36
N SER A 151 4.46 -5.24 14.31
CA SER A 151 5.61 -5.03 15.18
C SER A 151 6.91 -5.11 14.38
N ALA A 152 8.03 -4.80 15.02
CA ALA A 152 9.37 -5.03 14.48
C ALA A 152 10.38 -5.22 15.62
N ILE A 153 11.43 -5.97 15.34
CA ILE A 153 12.61 -6.04 16.22
C ILE A 153 13.74 -5.26 15.58
N PHE A 154 14.34 -4.37 16.35
CA PHE A 154 15.56 -3.65 16.00
C PHE A 154 16.71 -4.24 16.79
N GLN A 155 17.87 -4.27 16.18
CA GLN A 155 19.14 -4.59 16.80
C GLN A 155 20.15 -3.51 16.46
N PHE A 156 20.79 -2.97 17.49
CA PHE A 156 21.85 -1.99 17.34
C PHE A 156 23.16 -2.53 17.92
N THR A 157 24.21 -2.60 17.11
CA THR A 157 25.54 -2.95 17.57
C THR A 157 26.32 -1.66 17.80
N PHE A 158 26.63 -1.35 19.05
CA PHE A 158 27.25 -0.11 19.49
C PHE A 158 28.78 -0.22 19.59
N PRO A 159 29.52 0.88 19.37
CA PRO A 159 30.92 1.00 19.80
C PRO A 159 31.01 1.16 21.33
N LYS A 160 32.24 1.20 21.86
CA LYS A 160 32.47 1.68 23.23
C LYS A 160 32.13 3.17 23.29
N SER A 161 31.20 3.54 24.18
CA SER A 161 30.78 4.91 24.39
C SER A 161 30.22 5.11 25.81
N ASP A 162 30.60 6.18 26.45
CA ASP A 162 29.99 6.58 27.73
C ASP A 162 28.65 7.29 27.55
N SER A 163 28.30 7.59 26.28
CA SER A 163 27.08 8.33 25.88
C SER A 163 26.51 7.72 24.62
N SER A 164 25.68 6.70 24.77
CA SER A 164 24.90 6.07 23.71
C SER A 164 23.43 6.38 23.93
N PHE A 165 22.70 6.65 22.86
CA PHE A 165 21.31 7.10 22.92
C PHE A 165 20.45 6.37 21.89
N ILE A 166 19.17 6.25 22.22
CA ILE A 166 18.11 5.91 21.29
C ILE A 166 17.07 7.03 21.35
N LEU A 167 16.88 7.72 20.25
CA LEU A 167 15.89 8.77 20.07
C LEU A 167 14.64 8.19 19.42
N VAL A 168 13.47 8.57 19.96
CA VAL A 168 12.15 8.35 19.38
C VAL A 168 11.58 9.70 18.96
N ASP A 169 11.20 9.81 17.69
CA ASP A 169 10.61 11.01 17.11
C ASP A 169 9.18 10.68 16.65
N ALA A 170 8.18 11.23 17.35
CA ALA A 170 6.76 10.98 17.05
C ALA A 170 6.16 11.97 16.04
N PHE A 171 7.00 12.79 15.42
CA PHE A 171 6.67 13.76 14.38
C PHE A 171 5.63 14.83 14.77
N ASP A 172 5.36 15.71 13.82
CA ASP A 172 4.49 16.87 13.97
C ASP A 172 2.98 16.53 13.93
N ARG A 173 2.13 17.53 14.12
CA ARG A 173 0.66 17.53 14.16
C ARG A 173 0.01 16.94 15.40
N GLY A 174 0.76 16.82 16.47
CA GLY A 174 0.30 16.34 17.78
C GLY A 174 0.83 14.95 18.08
N SER A 175 1.59 14.87 19.17
CA SER A 175 2.17 13.62 19.62
C SER A 175 2.44 13.62 21.13
N TYR A 176 2.58 12.43 21.67
CA TYR A 176 2.84 12.17 23.08
C TYR A 176 3.86 11.06 23.22
N ILE A 177 4.79 11.21 24.14
CA ILE A 177 5.75 10.16 24.52
C ILE A 177 5.91 10.16 26.04
N LYS A 178 5.95 8.95 26.63
CA LYS A 178 6.26 8.69 28.02
C LYS A 178 7.31 7.61 28.14
N ILE A 179 8.37 7.88 28.90
CA ILE A 179 9.43 6.95 29.26
C ILE A 179 9.10 6.33 30.62
N ILE A 180 9.20 5.02 30.74
CA ILE A 180 8.93 4.23 31.95
C ILE A 180 10.22 3.48 32.33
N PRO A 181 11.16 4.11 33.08
CA PRO A 181 12.48 3.54 33.33
C PRO A 181 12.45 2.19 34.03
N GLY A 182 11.56 2.00 35.01
CA GLY A 182 11.43 0.74 35.74
C GLY A 182 11.00 -0.47 34.92
N GLU A 183 10.45 -0.23 33.73
CA GLU A 183 10.03 -1.27 32.79
C GLU A 183 10.91 -1.31 31.54
N ASN A 184 11.93 -0.45 31.43
CA ASN A 184 12.72 -0.24 30.22
C ASN A 184 11.85 0.01 28.98
N LYS A 185 10.77 0.75 29.14
CA LYS A 185 9.69 0.91 28.16
C LYS A 185 9.49 2.38 27.78
N ILE A 186 9.14 2.62 26.53
CA ILE A 186 8.64 3.90 26.03
C ILE A 186 7.28 3.64 25.42
N ILE A 187 6.29 4.46 25.77
CA ILE A 187 4.97 4.46 25.13
C ILE A 187 4.72 5.83 24.52
N GLY A 188 3.91 5.88 23.48
CA GLY A 188 3.52 7.14 22.89
C GLY A 188 2.42 6.99 21.84
N TYR A 189 1.99 8.12 21.31
CA TYR A 189 1.12 8.13 20.13
C TYR A 189 1.47 9.30 19.21
N THR A 190 1.10 9.15 17.95
CA THR A 190 1.07 10.22 16.97
C THR A 190 -0.33 10.36 16.40
N THR A 191 -0.76 11.61 16.18
CA THR A 191 -2.02 11.93 15.50
C THR A 191 -1.82 12.31 14.04
N ARG A 192 -0.56 12.21 13.55
CA ARG A 192 -0.19 12.59 12.20
C ARG A 192 -1.07 11.88 11.17
N ASN A 193 -1.72 12.64 10.31
CA ASN A 193 -2.51 12.16 9.18
C ASN A 193 -2.61 13.25 8.10
N ARG A 194 -3.18 12.91 6.96
CA ARG A 194 -3.42 13.82 5.84
C ARG A 194 -4.90 14.15 5.63
N GLY A 195 -5.74 13.91 6.64
CA GLY A 195 -7.18 14.10 6.62
C GLY A 195 -7.97 12.83 6.31
N GLY A 196 -9.29 12.95 6.29
CA GLY A 196 -10.21 11.85 6.05
C GLY A 196 -10.41 10.90 7.24
N VAL A 197 -9.98 11.30 8.45
CA VAL A 197 -10.13 10.51 9.67
C VAL A 197 -10.78 11.34 10.80
N PRO A 198 -11.46 10.70 11.76
CA PRO A 198 -12.00 11.35 12.95
C PRO A 198 -10.92 11.97 13.83
N THR A 199 -11.32 12.91 14.69
CA THR A 199 -10.40 13.69 15.57
C THR A 199 -9.70 12.85 16.64
N ASN A 200 -10.26 11.69 16.98
CA ASN A 200 -9.65 10.73 17.91
C ASN A 200 -8.66 9.76 17.27
N PHE A 201 -8.35 9.93 15.99
CA PHE A 201 -7.34 9.11 15.30
C PHE A 201 -5.98 9.20 15.99
N ARG A 202 -5.40 8.05 16.32
CA ARG A 202 -4.06 7.90 16.89
C ARG A 202 -3.42 6.61 16.40
N ASN A 203 -2.12 6.64 16.21
CA ASN A 203 -1.29 5.44 16.17
C ASN A 203 -0.54 5.38 17.50
N TYR A 204 -0.92 4.49 18.39
CA TYR A 204 -0.26 4.19 19.65
C TYR A 204 0.93 3.29 19.38
N PHE A 205 2.06 3.54 20.08
CA PHE A 205 3.24 2.67 19.97
C PHE A 205 3.82 2.33 21.34
N ILE A 206 4.45 1.17 21.39
CA ILE A 206 5.21 0.65 22.51
C ILE A 206 6.60 0.25 22.02
N ILE A 207 7.62 0.62 22.79
CA ILE A 207 9.03 0.27 22.56
C ILE A 207 9.57 -0.32 23.85
N GLU A 208 10.06 -1.55 23.82
CA GLU A 208 10.74 -2.22 24.93
C GLU A 208 12.22 -2.37 24.61
N SER A 209 13.09 -1.93 25.52
CA SER A 209 14.55 -2.09 25.43
C SER A 209 14.99 -3.25 26.31
N ASP A 210 15.87 -4.13 25.81
CA ASP A 210 16.53 -5.15 26.64
C ASP A 210 17.69 -4.58 27.46
N LYS A 211 18.14 -3.35 27.13
CA LYS A 211 19.16 -2.62 27.87
C LYS A 211 18.51 -1.64 28.82
N PRO A 212 18.81 -1.71 30.16
CA PRO A 212 18.45 -0.66 31.10
C PRO A 212 19.10 0.68 30.73
N PHE A 213 18.38 1.76 30.96
CA PHE A 213 18.86 3.12 30.73
C PHE A 213 18.73 3.99 31.98
N ASN A 214 19.63 4.94 32.13
CA ASN A 214 19.70 5.82 33.28
C ASN A 214 19.63 7.31 32.92
N LEU A 215 19.64 7.64 31.64
CA LEU A 215 19.47 8.99 31.14
C LEU A 215 18.17 9.08 30.35
N THR A 216 17.39 10.12 30.63
CA THR A 216 16.11 10.38 29.94
C THR A 216 16.03 11.83 29.52
N TYR A 217 15.58 12.03 28.32
CA TYR A 217 15.41 13.36 27.73
C TYR A 217 14.07 13.42 27.00
N THR A 218 13.43 14.57 27.03
CA THR A 218 12.32 14.89 26.18
C THR A 218 12.57 16.20 25.44
N ALA A 219 12.00 16.34 24.26
CA ALA A 219 12.05 17.60 23.53
C ALA A 219 10.67 17.96 22.96
N SER A 220 10.39 19.25 22.93
CA SER A 220 9.18 19.86 22.41
C SER A 220 9.59 21.13 21.69
N ASP A 221 9.30 21.24 20.41
CA ASP A 221 9.57 22.45 19.61
C ASP A 221 11.00 23.01 19.81
N SER A 222 12.00 22.13 19.79
CA SER A 222 13.43 22.43 20.01
C SER A 222 13.84 22.72 21.48
N ILE A 223 12.93 22.66 22.46
CA ILE A 223 13.25 22.79 23.86
C ILE A 223 13.52 21.40 24.44
N VAL A 224 14.77 21.15 24.80
CA VAL A 224 15.22 19.88 25.40
C VAL A 224 15.21 19.96 26.94
N LYS A 225 14.64 18.94 27.58
CA LYS A 225 14.63 18.75 29.02
C LYS A 225 15.35 17.45 29.38
N SER A 226 16.37 17.52 30.22
CA SER A 226 17.04 16.36 30.84
C SER A 226 16.25 15.85 32.05
N ASN A 227 16.42 14.56 32.38
CA ASN A 227 15.72 13.89 33.48
C ASN A 227 14.19 14.04 33.37
N SER A 228 13.68 14.11 32.15
CA SER A 228 12.26 14.25 31.83
C SER A 228 11.72 12.94 31.30
N LEU A 229 10.53 12.56 31.77
CA LEU A 229 9.91 11.27 31.47
C LEU A 229 8.71 11.37 30.52
N GLU A 230 8.18 12.58 30.30
CA GLU A 230 6.93 12.73 29.57
C GLU A 230 6.88 14.05 28.78
N VAL A 231 6.31 13.99 27.60
CA VAL A 231 6.10 15.16 26.72
C VAL A 231 4.86 15.00 25.86
N THR A 232 4.05 16.06 25.82
CA THR A 232 2.95 16.24 24.85
C THR A 232 3.17 17.56 24.14
N SER A 233 3.20 17.55 22.82
CA SER A 233 3.37 18.77 22.02
C SER A 233 2.91 18.57 20.58
N ALA A 234 3.01 19.64 19.79
CA ALA A 234 2.83 19.54 18.35
C ALA A 234 3.83 18.57 17.73
N HIS A 235 5.08 18.53 18.25
CA HIS A 235 6.14 17.62 17.84
C HIS A 235 6.88 17.10 19.08
N ALA A 236 6.47 15.94 19.59
CA ALA A 236 7.11 15.31 20.75
C ALA A 236 8.25 14.40 20.30
N GLN A 237 9.38 14.53 21.01
CA GLN A 237 10.54 13.67 20.86
C GLN A 237 11.02 13.23 22.25
N ALA A 238 11.60 12.03 22.35
CA ALA A 238 12.21 11.54 23.58
C ALA A 238 13.46 10.74 23.28
N ALA A 239 14.38 10.69 24.23
CA ALA A 239 15.58 9.88 24.13
C ALA A 239 15.90 9.19 25.46
N ILE A 240 16.36 7.95 25.35
CA ILE A 240 16.96 7.19 26.45
C ILE A 240 18.46 7.09 26.22
N GLY A 241 19.24 7.11 27.29
CA GLY A 241 20.70 7.07 27.24
C GLY A 241 21.31 6.06 28.22
N PHE A 242 22.43 5.49 27.79
CA PHE A 242 23.19 4.47 28.52
C PHE A 242 24.67 4.47 28.06
N SER A 243 25.54 3.77 28.80
CA SER A 243 26.90 3.50 28.34
C SER A 243 26.97 2.14 27.62
N THR A 244 27.92 2.01 26.70
CA THR A 244 28.14 0.77 25.94
C THR A 244 29.59 0.37 25.89
N VAL A 245 29.86 -0.93 25.82
CA VAL A 245 31.17 -1.50 25.50
C VAL A 245 31.27 -1.77 23.98
N LYS A 246 32.48 -1.98 23.49
CA LYS A 246 32.69 -2.26 22.04
C LYS A 246 31.96 -3.54 21.63
N GLY A 247 31.12 -3.43 20.60
CA GLY A 247 30.34 -4.54 20.05
C GLY A 247 29.13 -4.92 20.89
N GLU A 248 28.71 -4.08 21.83
CA GLU A 248 27.51 -4.33 22.61
C GLU A 248 26.25 -4.24 21.76
N VAL A 249 25.41 -5.24 21.87
CA VAL A 249 24.16 -5.36 21.13
C VAL A 249 23.00 -4.95 22.02
N VAL A 250 22.18 -4.04 21.53
CA VAL A 250 20.94 -3.59 22.20
C VAL A 250 19.77 -3.87 21.28
N HIS A 251 18.72 -4.48 21.81
CA HIS A 251 17.50 -4.76 21.07
C HIS A 251 16.36 -3.85 21.51
N LEU A 252 15.58 -3.41 20.52
CA LEU A 252 14.26 -2.84 20.77
C LEU A 252 13.20 -3.74 20.16
N ARG A 253 12.15 -4.03 20.92
CA ARG A 253 10.91 -4.61 20.45
C ARG A 253 9.90 -3.48 20.32
N VAL A 254 9.36 -3.31 19.13
CA VAL A 254 8.49 -2.17 18.79
C VAL A 254 7.18 -2.70 18.23
N ALA A 255 6.08 -2.21 18.75
CA ALA A 255 4.75 -2.50 18.18
C ALA A 255 3.90 -1.24 18.16
N SER A 256 2.88 -1.26 17.29
CA SER A 256 1.87 -0.21 17.28
C SER A 256 0.46 -0.75 17.13
N SER A 257 -0.51 0.13 17.41
CA SER A 257 -1.94 -0.12 17.29
C SER A 257 -2.68 1.17 16.99
N PHE A 258 -3.73 1.09 16.19
CA PHE A 258 -4.65 2.21 16.01
C PHE A 258 -5.78 2.22 17.06
N ILE A 259 -5.79 1.26 17.98
CA ILE A 259 -6.84 1.07 19.00
C ILE A 259 -6.42 1.65 20.34
N SER A 260 -5.33 1.14 20.95
CA SER A 260 -4.85 1.57 22.27
C SER A 260 -3.42 1.11 22.56
N TYR A 261 -2.87 1.52 23.71
CA TYR A 261 -1.58 1.03 24.23
C TYR A 261 -1.63 -0.45 24.57
N GLU A 262 -2.72 -0.90 25.22
CA GLU A 262 -2.92 -2.30 25.60
C GLU A 262 -2.97 -3.21 24.38
N GLN A 263 -3.58 -2.73 23.29
CA GLN A 263 -3.60 -3.45 22.04
C GLN A 263 -2.21 -3.48 21.37
N ALA A 264 -1.45 -2.39 21.42
CA ALA A 264 -0.07 -2.37 20.93
C ALA A 264 0.83 -3.35 21.72
N GLU A 265 0.67 -3.42 23.06
CA GLU A 265 1.37 -4.38 23.92
C GLU A 265 0.98 -5.83 23.57
N LEU A 266 -0.31 -6.06 23.33
CA LEU A 266 -0.81 -7.38 22.91
C LEU A 266 -0.22 -7.81 21.55
N ASN A 267 -0.12 -6.88 20.60
CA ASN A 267 0.54 -7.11 19.31
C ASN A 267 2.02 -7.46 19.51
N LEU A 268 2.74 -6.72 20.37
CA LEU A 268 4.13 -6.96 20.68
C LEU A 268 4.36 -8.39 21.21
N HIS A 269 3.60 -8.77 22.22
CA HIS A 269 3.74 -10.07 22.86
C HIS A 269 3.38 -11.24 21.94
N ARG A 270 2.36 -11.10 21.10
CA ARG A 270 1.94 -12.13 20.15
C ARG A 270 2.93 -12.31 19.01
N GLU A 271 3.40 -11.21 18.44
CA GLU A 271 4.17 -11.27 17.20
C GLU A 271 5.67 -11.45 17.46
N ILE A 272 6.20 -10.83 18.52
CA ILE A 272 7.61 -10.92 18.87
C ILE A 272 7.80 -11.76 20.15
N GLY A 273 7.17 -11.38 21.25
CA GLY A 273 7.36 -12.05 22.55
C GLY A 273 8.85 -12.16 22.93
N LYS A 274 9.32 -13.39 23.13
CA LYS A 274 10.73 -13.69 23.48
C LYS A 274 11.61 -14.03 22.27
N GLN A 275 11.12 -13.88 21.05
CA GLN A 275 11.86 -14.23 19.85
C GLN A 275 13.01 -13.26 19.59
N THR A 276 14.08 -13.79 19.00
CA THR A 276 15.28 -13.03 18.61
C THR A 276 15.13 -12.48 17.18
N LEU A 277 15.97 -11.51 16.82
CA LEU A 277 16.00 -10.95 15.46
C LEU A 277 16.18 -12.03 14.37
N PRO A 278 17.10 -13.02 14.49
CA PRO A 278 17.20 -14.09 13.50
C PRO A 278 15.92 -14.92 13.36
N GLN A 279 15.18 -15.16 14.44
CA GLN A 279 13.91 -15.91 14.39
C GLN A 279 12.81 -15.11 13.69
N ILE A 280 12.68 -13.83 14.00
CA ILE A 280 11.71 -12.95 13.30
C ILE A 280 12.07 -12.81 11.82
N LYS A 281 13.35 -12.54 11.51
CA LYS A 281 13.87 -12.50 10.12
C LYS A 281 13.52 -13.77 9.34
N SER A 282 13.75 -14.94 9.95
CA SER A 282 13.43 -16.24 9.31
C SER A 282 11.94 -16.40 9.03
N LYS A 283 11.07 -16.01 9.96
CA LYS A 283 9.61 -16.06 9.77
C LYS A 283 9.14 -15.11 8.67
N ALA A 284 9.66 -13.87 8.66
CA ALA A 284 9.33 -12.90 7.64
C ALA A 284 9.83 -13.36 6.25
N LYS A 285 11.04 -13.92 6.18
CA LYS A 285 11.56 -14.54 4.95
C LYS A 285 10.65 -15.66 4.46
N GLN A 286 10.24 -16.56 5.33
CA GLN A 286 9.35 -17.68 4.98
C GLN A 286 7.98 -17.18 4.48
N ALA A 287 7.41 -16.14 5.09
CA ALA A 287 6.16 -15.55 4.63
C ALA A 287 6.28 -14.96 3.23
N TRP A 288 7.35 -14.24 2.93
CA TRP A 288 7.63 -13.74 1.58
C TRP A 288 7.87 -14.88 0.59
N HIS A 289 8.65 -15.90 0.98
CA HIS A 289 8.86 -17.09 0.15
C HIS A 289 7.53 -17.74 -0.24
N GLN A 290 6.63 -17.94 0.73
CA GLN A 290 5.32 -18.55 0.51
C GLN A 290 4.46 -17.77 -0.51
N GLU A 291 4.49 -16.46 -0.45
CA GLU A 291 3.69 -15.63 -1.36
C GLU A 291 4.33 -15.50 -2.75
N LEU A 292 5.63 -15.24 -2.82
CA LEU A 292 6.31 -15.01 -4.08
C LEU A 292 6.49 -16.28 -4.91
N SER A 293 6.63 -17.45 -4.28
CA SER A 293 6.78 -18.73 -4.98
C SER A 293 5.51 -19.26 -5.63
N LYS A 294 4.35 -18.59 -5.44
CA LYS A 294 3.12 -18.91 -6.18
C LYS A 294 3.26 -18.61 -7.68
N VAL A 295 4.20 -17.76 -8.06
CA VAL A 295 4.50 -17.46 -9.46
C VAL A 295 5.96 -17.84 -9.74
N VAL A 296 6.17 -18.78 -10.64
CA VAL A 296 7.50 -19.20 -11.10
C VAL A 296 7.71 -18.68 -12.51
N VAL A 297 8.79 -17.93 -12.72
CA VAL A 297 9.17 -17.40 -14.03
C VAL A 297 10.44 -18.07 -14.51
N GLU A 298 10.39 -18.59 -15.72
CA GLU A 298 11.55 -19.18 -16.40
C GLU A 298 11.92 -18.37 -17.64
N GLY A 299 13.20 -18.32 -17.94
CA GLY A 299 13.73 -17.52 -19.06
C GLY A 299 13.97 -16.06 -18.71
N GLY A 300 14.41 -15.29 -19.69
CA GLY A 300 14.81 -13.89 -19.51
C GLY A 300 16.20 -13.70 -18.88
N THR A 301 16.65 -12.46 -18.76
CA THR A 301 17.92 -12.13 -18.09
C THR A 301 17.73 -12.10 -16.55
N PRO A 302 18.82 -12.24 -15.77
CA PRO A 302 18.74 -12.10 -14.32
C PRO A 302 18.12 -10.77 -13.86
N GLU A 303 18.35 -9.68 -14.60
CA GLU A 303 17.78 -8.36 -14.31
C GLU A 303 16.25 -8.34 -14.55
N GLN A 304 15.78 -8.98 -15.62
CA GLN A 304 14.35 -9.11 -15.90
C GLN A 304 13.65 -9.92 -14.81
N ILE A 305 14.24 -11.01 -14.35
CA ILE A 305 13.70 -11.84 -13.27
C ILE A 305 13.68 -11.06 -11.95
N LYS A 306 14.75 -10.33 -11.61
CA LYS A 306 14.78 -9.44 -10.44
C LYS A 306 13.68 -8.35 -10.53
N THR A 307 13.53 -7.74 -11.70
CA THR A 307 12.47 -6.75 -11.93
C THR A 307 11.10 -7.36 -11.70
N PHE A 308 10.83 -8.55 -12.25
CA PHE A 308 9.57 -9.25 -12.07
C PHE A 308 9.24 -9.48 -10.58
N TYR A 309 10.16 -10.09 -9.81
CA TYR A 309 9.92 -10.37 -8.39
C TYR A 309 9.88 -9.10 -7.54
N SER A 310 10.62 -8.05 -7.93
CA SER A 310 10.53 -6.75 -7.27
C SER A 310 9.17 -6.07 -7.51
N CYS A 311 8.61 -6.19 -8.71
CA CYS A 311 7.25 -5.73 -9.01
C CYS A 311 6.20 -6.56 -8.26
N LEU A 312 6.33 -7.89 -8.25
CA LEU A 312 5.43 -8.78 -7.52
C LEU A 312 5.44 -8.46 -6.02
N TYR A 313 6.61 -8.26 -5.42
CA TYR A 313 6.73 -7.80 -4.04
C TYR A 313 5.97 -6.47 -3.81
N ARG A 314 6.07 -5.49 -4.73
CA ARG A 314 5.33 -4.23 -4.63
C ARG A 314 3.81 -4.44 -4.65
N MET A 315 3.32 -5.34 -5.50
CA MET A 315 1.90 -5.66 -5.59
C MET A 315 1.33 -6.26 -4.29
N LEU A 316 2.15 -6.91 -3.48
CA LEU A 316 1.75 -7.57 -2.23
C LEU A 316 1.89 -6.68 -0.98
N GLN A 317 2.16 -5.38 -1.15
CA GLN A 317 2.20 -4.41 -0.05
C GLN A 317 0.86 -3.73 0.20
N PHE A 318 0.01 -3.64 -0.84
CA PHE A 318 -1.27 -2.91 -0.84
C PHE A 318 -2.38 -3.72 -1.53
N PRO A 319 -3.66 -3.59 -1.12
CA PRO A 319 -4.15 -2.88 0.06
C PRO A 319 -3.56 -3.43 1.35
N ARG A 320 -3.37 -2.59 2.35
CA ARG A 320 -2.75 -2.93 3.62
C ARG A 320 -3.82 -3.44 4.59
N LYS A 321 -3.52 -4.51 5.37
CA LYS A 321 -4.34 -4.91 6.52
C LYS A 321 -4.47 -3.74 7.48
N PHE A 322 -5.68 -3.48 7.94
CA PHE A 322 -5.97 -2.43 8.92
C PHE A 322 -6.85 -2.98 10.02
N TYR A 323 -6.49 -4.14 10.54
CA TYR A 323 -7.18 -4.82 11.64
C TYR A 323 -6.17 -5.51 12.55
N GLU A 324 -6.62 -5.77 13.76
CA GLU A 324 -5.84 -6.33 14.85
C GLU A 324 -6.61 -7.50 15.47
N PHE A 325 -6.03 -8.18 16.44
CA PHE A 325 -6.70 -9.24 17.17
C PHE A 325 -6.78 -8.85 18.65
N ASP A 326 -7.97 -8.79 19.21
CA ASP A 326 -8.19 -8.50 20.62
C ASP A 326 -7.69 -9.64 21.54
N ALA A 327 -7.83 -9.48 22.86
CA ALA A 327 -7.41 -10.48 23.84
C ALA A 327 -8.08 -11.86 23.63
N ASN A 328 -9.27 -11.89 23.03
CA ASN A 328 -10.05 -13.09 22.74
C ASN A 328 -9.79 -13.67 21.33
N GLN A 329 -8.77 -13.19 20.62
CA GLN A 329 -8.45 -13.55 19.24
C GLN A 329 -9.52 -13.13 18.21
N LYS A 330 -10.43 -12.24 18.55
CA LYS A 330 -11.36 -11.65 17.58
C LYS A 330 -10.66 -10.60 16.74
N MET A 331 -10.97 -10.58 15.45
CA MET A 331 -10.55 -9.49 14.56
C MET A 331 -11.32 -8.23 14.89
N VAL A 332 -10.59 -7.15 15.16
CA VAL A 332 -11.11 -5.82 15.49
C VAL A 332 -10.28 -4.77 14.77
N HIS A 333 -10.86 -3.60 14.54
CA HIS A 333 -10.11 -2.48 13.96
C HIS A 333 -10.63 -1.14 14.49
N TYR A 334 -9.75 -0.15 14.51
CA TYR A 334 -10.16 1.24 14.61
C TYR A 334 -10.79 1.64 13.27
N SER A 335 -12.04 2.08 13.28
CA SER A 335 -12.68 2.59 12.08
C SER A 335 -12.20 4.00 11.74
N PRO A 336 -11.45 4.19 10.64
CA PRO A 336 -11.02 5.51 10.20
C PRO A 336 -12.17 6.34 9.63
N PHE A 337 -13.39 5.83 9.66
CA PHE A 337 -14.60 6.47 9.15
C PHE A 337 -15.47 7.04 10.25
N ASN A 338 -15.70 6.29 11.34
CA ASN A 338 -16.57 6.68 12.45
C ASN A 338 -15.84 6.87 13.79
N GLY A 339 -14.57 6.51 13.88
CA GLY A 339 -13.73 6.70 15.08
C GLY A 339 -13.97 5.69 16.20
N LYS A 340 -14.70 4.61 15.96
CA LYS A 340 -14.97 3.55 16.92
C LYS A 340 -14.05 2.36 16.70
N VAL A 341 -13.97 1.48 17.69
CA VAL A 341 -13.42 0.15 17.52
C VAL A 341 -14.55 -0.77 17.06
N GLU A 342 -14.40 -1.34 15.87
CA GLU A 342 -15.41 -2.18 15.23
C GLU A 342 -14.88 -3.61 15.08
N GLU A 343 -15.79 -4.59 15.00
CA GLU A 343 -15.42 -5.99 14.75
C GLU A 343 -15.21 -6.26 13.25
N GLY A 344 -14.24 -7.12 12.97
CA GLY A 344 -14.00 -7.65 11.63
C GLY A 344 -12.79 -7.09 10.91
N ILE A 345 -12.71 -7.44 9.64
CA ILE A 345 -11.59 -7.15 8.75
C ILE A 345 -11.75 -5.76 8.16
N LEU A 346 -10.65 -5.00 8.09
CA LEU A 346 -10.56 -3.79 7.29
C LEU A 346 -9.25 -3.79 6.48
N PHE A 347 -9.30 -3.21 5.28
CA PHE A 347 -8.16 -2.91 4.44
C PHE A 347 -8.17 -1.45 4.04
N THR A 348 -6.98 -0.88 3.86
CA THR A 348 -6.82 0.52 3.46
C THR A 348 -5.60 0.70 2.54
N ASP A 349 -5.24 1.95 2.23
CA ASP A 349 -4.12 2.34 1.39
C ASP A 349 -4.25 1.81 -0.04
N THR A 350 -5.39 2.09 -0.65
CA THR A 350 -5.66 1.75 -2.06
C THR A 350 -6.56 2.77 -2.74
N GLY A 351 -6.36 2.93 -4.04
CA GLY A 351 -7.23 3.66 -4.96
C GLY A 351 -7.63 2.76 -6.12
N PHE A 352 -8.92 2.56 -6.31
CA PHE A 352 -9.39 1.59 -7.31
C PHE A 352 -9.16 2.06 -8.75
N TRP A 353 -9.16 3.36 -9.02
CA TRP A 353 -8.85 3.88 -10.36
C TRP A 353 -7.48 3.42 -10.87
N ASP A 354 -6.49 3.30 -9.99
CA ASP A 354 -5.16 2.77 -10.30
C ASP A 354 -5.16 1.23 -10.38
N THR A 355 -5.86 0.57 -9.45
CA THR A 355 -5.64 -0.84 -9.13
C THR A 355 -6.63 -1.81 -9.78
N PHE A 356 -7.80 -1.35 -10.27
CA PHE A 356 -8.75 -2.22 -10.96
C PHE A 356 -8.22 -2.77 -12.28
N ARG A 357 -7.23 -2.08 -12.87
CA ARG A 357 -6.71 -2.39 -14.21
C ARG A 357 -5.92 -3.70 -14.25
N SER A 358 -5.13 -3.98 -13.20
CA SER A 358 -4.29 -5.18 -13.15
C SER A 358 -4.14 -5.79 -11.76
N LEU A 359 -4.00 -5.00 -10.69
CA LEU A 359 -3.74 -5.53 -9.35
C LEU A 359 -4.90 -6.42 -8.87
N PHE A 360 -6.14 -5.93 -8.83
CA PHE A 360 -7.28 -6.74 -8.39
C PHE A 360 -7.56 -7.94 -9.31
N PRO A 361 -7.52 -7.83 -10.66
CA PRO A 361 -7.57 -9.00 -11.53
C PRO A 361 -6.51 -10.05 -11.25
N PHE A 362 -5.31 -9.64 -10.88
CA PHE A 362 -4.24 -10.54 -10.46
C PHE A 362 -4.52 -11.18 -9.09
N LEU A 363 -5.00 -10.39 -8.11
CA LEU A 363 -5.36 -10.89 -6.78
C LEU A 363 -6.48 -11.93 -6.85
N THR A 364 -7.52 -11.69 -7.65
CA THR A 364 -8.62 -12.65 -7.85
C THR A 364 -8.15 -13.98 -8.44
N LEU A 365 -7.06 -13.97 -9.23
CA LEU A 365 -6.48 -15.16 -9.83
C LEU A 365 -5.52 -15.90 -8.89
N MET A 366 -4.58 -15.16 -8.31
CA MET A 366 -3.45 -15.75 -7.56
C MET A 366 -3.66 -15.80 -6.05
N TYR A 367 -4.50 -14.91 -5.52
CA TYR A 367 -4.73 -14.74 -4.08
C TYR A 367 -6.23 -14.61 -3.73
N PRO A 368 -7.09 -15.55 -4.21
CA PRO A 368 -8.55 -15.41 -4.09
C PRO A 368 -9.04 -15.30 -2.65
N GLU A 369 -8.37 -15.93 -1.69
CA GLU A 369 -8.75 -15.83 -0.28
C GLU A 369 -8.42 -14.42 0.30
N MET A 370 -7.31 -13.82 -0.11
CA MET A 370 -6.97 -12.46 0.29
C MET A 370 -7.94 -11.46 -0.34
N ASP A 371 -8.28 -11.64 -1.63
CA ASP A 371 -9.27 -10.82 -2.30
C ASP A 371 -10.66 -10.93 -1.64
N ARG A 372 -11.08 -12.13 -1.24
CA ARG A 372 -12.30 -12.36 -0.46
C ARG A 372 -12.32 -11.53 0.83
N GLN A 373 -11.20 -11.49 1.55
CA GLN A 373 -11.06 -10.69 2.77
C GLN A 373 -11.14 -9.19 2.47
N MET A 374 -10.54 -8.73 1.37
CA MET A 374 -10.63 -7.35 0.91
C MET A 374 -12.07 -6.96 0.56
N MET A 375 -12.81 -7.86 -0.13
CA MET A 375 -14.25 -7.64 -0.40
C MET A 375 -15.06 -7.54 0.90
N GLN A 376 -14.78 -8.38 1.90
CA GLN A 376 -15.43 -8.26 3.21
C GLN A 376 -15.04 -6.94 3.92
N GLY A 377 -13.80 -6.49 3.78
CA GLY A 377 -13.36 -5.17 4.27
C GLY A 377 -14.14 -4.02 3.63
N MET A 378 -14.48 -4.12 2.33
CA MET A 378 -15.34 -3.13 1.66
C MET A 378 -16.78 -3.15 2.20
N VAL A 379 -17.32 -4.32 2.56
CA VAL A 379 -18.62 -4.43 3.25
C VAL A 379 -18.60 -3.65 4.56
N ASN A 380 -17.55 -3.85 5.37
CA ASN A 380 -17.39 -3.18 6.65
C ASN A 380 -17.24 -1.66 6.46
N THR A 381 -16.39 -1.23 5.51
CA THR A 381 -16.26 0.20 5.14
C THR A 381 -17.61 0.83 4.80
N TYR A 382 -18.45 0.16 3.99
CA TYR A 382 -19.76 0.69 3.65
C TYR A 382 -20.69 0.78 4.87
N LYS A 383 -20.70 -0.23 5.73
CA LYS A 383 -21.51 -0.23 6.98
C LYS A 383 -21.11 0.90 7.93
N GLU A 384 -19.83 1.21 8.00
CA GLU A 384 -19.25 2.20 8.91
C GLU A 384 -19.33 3.65 8.38
N SER A 385 -19.17 3.84 7.08
CA SER A 385 -19.10 5.16 6.43
C SER A 385 -20.33 5.52 5.62
N GLY A 386 -21.11 4.51 5.19
CA GLY A 386 -22.19 4.66 4.22
C GLY A 386 -21.73 4.78 2.77
N TRP A 387 -20.40 4.59 2.46
CA TRP A 387 -19.82 4.73 1.13
C TRP A 387 -18.76 3.67 0.86
N LEU A 388 -18.55 3.32 -0.42
CA LEU A 388 -17.42 2.48 -0.84
C LEU A 388 -16.12 3.28 -0.87
N PRO A 389 -14.96 2.66 -0.58
CA PRO A 389 -13.68 3.35 -0.50
C PRO A 389 -13.03 3.48 -1.89
N GLU A 390 -13.46 4.40 -2.74
CA GLU A 390 -12.84 4.60 -4.06
C GLU A 390 -11.35 4.99 -3.93
N TRP A 391 -11.01 5.79 -2.93
CA TRP A 391 -9.67 5.98 -2.40
C TRP A 391 -9.72 6.09 -0.88
N ALA A 392 -8.92 5.27 -0.17
CA ALA A 392 -8.81 5.31 1.29
C ALA A 392 -7.35 5.24 1.75
N THR A 393 -6.96 6.11 2.73
CA THR A 393 -5.64 6.11 3.38
C THR A 393 -5.65 7.00 4.64
N PRO A 394 -5.88 6.47 5.87
CA PRO A 394 -6.66 5.27 6.09
C PRO A 394 -8.16 5.49 5.89
N GLY A 395 -8.69 6.71 6.07
CA GLY A 395 -10.07 7.10 5.76
C GLY A 395 -10.24 7.55 4.32
N HIS A 396 -11.46 7.92 3.95
CA HIS A 396 -11.77 8.38 2.60
C HIS A 396 -10.95 9.61 2.18
N ARG A 397 -10.50 9.63 0.94
CA ARG A 397 -9.72 10.73 0.36
C ARG A 397 -10.39 11.29 -0.88
N ALA A 398 -10.41 12.62 -0.99
CA ALA A 398 -10.93 13.33 -2.15
C ALA A 398 -9.87 13.40 -3.25
N THR A 399 -9.59 12.27 -3.90
CA THR A 399 -8.58 12.17 -4.97
C THR A 399 -9.01 11.18 -6.03
N MET A 400 -8.51 11.35 -7.25
CA MET A 400 -8.80 10.57 -8.44
C MET A 400 -10.27 10.63 -8.89
N ILE A 401 -10.62 9.87 -9.90
CA ILE A 401 -11.95 9.83 -10.50
C ILE A 401 -12.47 8.39 -10.56
N GLY A 402 -13.71 8.25 -10.98
CA GLY A 402 -14.31 6.95 -11.26
C GLY A 402 -15.20 6.45 -10.13
N SER A 403 -15.71 5.25 -10.33
CA SER A 403 -16.50 4.45 -9.41
C SER A 403 -16.07 3.00 -9.61
N ASN A 404 -14.74 2.79 -9.53
CA ASN A 404 -14.09 1.55 -9.98
C ASN A 404 -14.22 0.42 -8.95
N SER A 405 -14.76 0.68 -7.75
CA SER A 405 -15.29 -0.34 -6.84
C SER A 405 -16.26 -1.29 -7.55
N ALA A 406 -17.05 -0.78 -8.51
CA ALA A 406 -17.94 -1.60 -9.33
C ALA A 406 -17.19 -2.66 -10.14
N SER A 407 -16.06 -2.30 -10.74
CA SER A 407 -15.20 -3.24 -11.47
C SER A 407 -14.60 -4.30 -10.55
N VAL A 408 -14.01 -3.88 -9.45
CA VAL A 408 -13.33 -4.76 -8.48
C VAL A 408 -14.30 -5.79 -7.89
N ILE A 409 -15.46 -5.34 -7.41
CA ILE A 409 -16.49 -6.22 -6.82
C ILE A 409 -17.06 -7.17 -7.86
N THR A 410 -17.37 -6.67 -9.06
CA THR A 410 -17.94 -7.49 -10.14
C THR A 410 -16.97 -8.55 -10.61
N ASP A 411 -15.69 -8.21 -10.78
CA ASP A 411 -14.65 -9.14 -11.21
C ASP A 411 -14.49 -10.29 -10.21
N ALA A 412 -14.36 -9.96 -8.92
CA ALA A 412 -14.28 -10.94 -7.84
C ALA A 412 -15.49 -11.90 -7.85
N TYR A 413 -16.70 -11.35 -7.93
CA TYR A 413 -17.91 -12.16 -7.92
C TYR A 413 -18.08 -13.00 -9.21
N THR A 414 -17.73 -12.46 -10.37
CA THR A 414 -17.76 -13.15 -11.67
C THR A 414 -16.80 -14.33 -11.72
N LYS A 415 -15.62 -14.18 -11.15
CA LYS A 415 -14.60 -15.25 -11.04
C LYS A 415 -14.89 -16.28 -9.96
N GLY A 416 -16.04 -16.19 -9.29
CA GLY A 416 -16.49 -17.20 -8.33
C GLY A 416 -16.01 -16.98 -6.91
N ILE A 417 -15.41 -15.85 -6.57
CA ILE A 417 -15.05 -15.53 -5.18
C ILE A 417 -16.33 -15.26 -4.39
N ARG A 418 -16.48 -15.95 -3.28
CA ARG A 418 -17.68 -15.95 -2.43
C ARG A 418 -17.27 -15.87 -0.95
N GLY A 419 -18.24 -15.76 -0.03
CA GLY A 419 -17.98 -15.69 1.41
C GLY A 419 -17.81 -14.27 1.94
N PHE A 420 -18.35 -13.29 1.21
CA PHE A 420 -18.57 -11.90 1.63
C PHE A 420 -20.00 -11.49 1.30
N ASP A 421 -20.51 -10.43 1.94
CA ASP A 421 -21.89 -9.97 1.76
C ASP A 421 -22.05 -9.16 0.45
N ILE A 422 -22.29 -9.87 -0.64
CA ILE A 422 -22.48 -9.27 -1.96
C ILE A 422 -23.74 -8.40 -2.05
N ASN A 423 -24.79 -8.68 -1.24
CA ASN A 423 -26.00 -7.88 -1.29
C ASN A 423 -25.76 -6.49 -0.70
N THR A 424 -25.03 -6.39 0.40
CA THR A 424 -24.59 -5.10 0.96
C THR A 424 -23.69 -4.35 -0.04
N LEU A 425 -22.76 -5.02 -0.72
CA LEU A 425 -21.92 -4.38 -1.74
C LEU A 425 -22.74 -3.93 -2.95
N TYR A 426 -23.72 -4.72 -3.37
CA TYR A 426 -24.62 -4.33 -4.46
C TYR A 426 -25.46 -3.09 -4.10
N GLU A 427 -26.00 -3.02 -2.87
CA GLU A 427 -26.69 -1.83 -2.36
C GLU A 427 -25.78 -0.59 -2.39
N ALA A 428 -24.54 -0.74 -1.93
CA ALA A 428 -23.55 0.33 -1.94
C ALA A 428 -23.22 0.82 -3.36
N LEU A 429 -23.08 -0.10 -4.31
CA LEU A 429 -22.88 0.22 -5.71
C LEU A 429 -24.09 0.95 -6.31
N MET A 430 -25.30 0.50 -6.00
CA MET A 430 -26.52 1.17 -6.43
C MET A 430 -26.57 2.61 -5.91
N LYS A 431 -26.24 2.84 -4.64
CA LYS A 431 -26.13 4.18 -4.06
C LYS A 431 -25.15 5.06 -4.83
N ASN A 432 -23.98 4.53 -5.20
CA ASN A 432 -22.99 5.26 -6.00
C ASN A 432 -23.54 5.71 -7.36
N THR A 433 -24.46 4.95 -7.98
CA THR A 433 -25.07 5.31 -9.28
C THR A 433 -26.14 6.39 -9.21
N GLU A 434 -26.63 6.71 -8.02
CA GLU A 434 -27.75 7.65 -7.81
C GLU A 434 -27.35 8.87 -6.97
N GLN A 435 -26.21 8.82 -6.27
CA GLN A 435 -25.82 9.85 -5.33
C GLN A 435 -24.35 10.24 -5.46
N GLN A 436 -24.08 11.50 -5.20
CA GLN A 436 -22.77 12.02 -4.88
C GLN A 436 -22.63 12.04 -3.36
N GLY A 437 -21.49 11.57 -2.85
CA GLY A 437 -21.17 11.63 -1.43
C GLY A 437 -20.61 12.98 -0.97
N PRO A 438 -20.24 13.08 0.30
CA PRO A 438 -19.71 14.31 0.88
C PRO A 438 -18.33 14.74 0.31
N LEU A 439 -17.61 13.83 -0.30
CA LEU A 439 -16.37 14.10 -1.03
C LEU A 439 -16.60 13.86 -2.52
N ASN A 440 -15.90 14.61 -3.38
CA ASN A 440 -16.05 14.51 -4.84
C ASN A 440 -15.75 13.10 -5.42
N THR A 441 -15.11 12.24 -4.64
CA THR A 441 -14.73 10.87 -5.02
C THR A 441 -15.65 9.80 -4.43
N LEU A 442 -16.58 10.17 -3.55
CA LEU A 442 -17.57 9.25 -3.01
C LEU A 442 -18.86 9.33 -3.83
N GLY A 443 -19.36 8.18 -4.26
CA GLY A 443 -20.41 8.13 -5.25
C GLY A 443 -19.92 8.63 -6.63
N ARG A 444 -20.77 9.25 -7.40
CA ARG A 444 -20.44 9.78 -8.73
C ARG A 444 -20.56 11.30 -8.78
N ASN A 445 -19.46 12.00 -8.91
CA ASN A 445 -19.47 13.45 -9.10
C ASN A 445 -20.05 13.81 -10.48
N GLY A 446 -21.15 14.57 -10.51
CA GLY A 446 -21.92 14.85 -11.72
C GLY A 446 -22.94 13.78 -12.07
N VAL A 447 -23.38 12.97 -11.10
CA VAL A 447 -24.32 11.84 -11.27
C VAL A 447 -25.67 12.28 -11.83
N ASN A 448 -26.18 13.45 -11.44
CA ASN A 448 -27.50 13.94 -11.89
C ASN A 448 -27.47 14.20 -13.39
N GLU A 449 -26.44 14.92 -13.87
CA GLU A 449 -26.25 15.20 -15.29
C GLU A 449 -25.94 13.92 -16.06
N TYR A 450 -25.09 13.04 -15.55
CA TYR A 450 -24.82 11.76 -16.19
C TYR A 450 -26.08 10.91 -16.35
N ASN A 451 -26.96 10.89 -15.35
CA ASN A 451 -28.20 10.13 -15.38
C ASN A 451 -29.24 10.72 -16.34
N THR A 452 -29.23 12.04 -16.59
CA THR A 452 -30.21 12.74 -17.43
C THR A 452 -29.71 12.97 -18.86
N LEU A 453 -28.44 13.37 -19.02
CA LEU A 453 -27.85 13.71 -20.33
C LEU A 453 -27.15 12.53 -20.99
N GLY A 454 -26.79 11.51 -20.19
CA GLY A 454 -25.93 10.40 -20.65
C GLY A 454 -24.42 10.74 -20.69
N TYR A 455 -24.01 11.86 -20.10
CA TYR A 455 -22.60 12.26 -19.94
C TYR A 455 -22.45 13.30 -18.84
N VAL A 456 -21.23 13.49 -18.36
CA VAL A 456 -20.87 14.58 -17.42
C VAL A 456 -20.49 15.79 -18.24
N PRO A 457 -21.14 16.96 -18.08
CA PRO A 457 -20.89 18.13 -18.93
C PRO A 457 -19.63 18.88 -18.54
N VAL A 458 -18.86 19.31 -19.55
CA VAL A 458 -17.54 19.96 -19.39
C VAL A 458 -17.63 21.38 -18.85
N ASP A 459 -18.72 22.08 -19.11
CA ASP A 459 -18.99 23.43 -18.61
C ASP A 459 -19.33 23.47 -17.10
N LYS A 460 -19.57 22.30 -16.48
CA LYS A 460 -19.84 22.18 -15.04
C LYS A 460 -18.76 21.44 -14.25
N TYR A 461 -18.09 20.47 -14.88
CA TYR A 461 -17.20 19.53 -14.17
C TYR A 461 -15.87 19.36 -14.89
N GLY A 462 -14.75 19.55 -14.18
CA GLY A 462 -13.45 19.10 -14.65
C GLY A 462 -13.38 17.56 -14.76
N GLY A 463 -12.54 17.05 -15.68
CA GLY A 463 -12.43 15.62 -15.94
C GLY A 463 -13.70 14.98 -16.52
N SER A 464 -14.56 15.76 -17.17
CA SER A 464 -15.92 15.37 -17.57
C SER A 464 -15.96 14.20 -18.54
N ALA A 465 -15.11 14.20 -19.57
CA ALA A 465 -15.02 13.11 -20.53
C ALA A 465 -14.46 11.83 -19.86
N ALA A 466 -13.41 11.98 -19.05
CA ALA A 466 -12.85 10.87 -18.29
C ALA A 466 -13.89 10.24 -17.34
N LYS A 467 -14.64 11.06 -16.57
CA LYS A 467 -15.73 10.59 -15.69
C LYS A 467 -16.82 9.86 -16.46
N THR A 468 -17.19 10.37 -17.63
CA THR A 468 -18.21 9.72 -18.49
C THR A 468 -17.78 8.31 -18.91
N LEU A 469 -16.51 8.15 -19.31
CA LEU A 469 -15.94 6.85 -19.69
C LEU A 469 -15.89 5.88 -18.51
N GLU A 470 -15.39 6.33 -17.37
CA GLU A 470 -15.31 5.51 -16.14
C GLU A 470 -16.71 5.08 -15.65
N PHE A 471 -17.71 5.97 -15.68
CA PHE A 471 -19.06 5.63 -15.27
C PHE A 471 -19.75 4.67 -16.24
N ALA A 472 -19.51 4.82 -17.55
CA ALA A 472 -20.03 3.87 -18.56
C ALA A 472 -19.44 2.47 -18.37
N TYR A 473 -18.15 2.36 -18.05
CA TYR A 473 -17.53 1.08 -17.73
C TYR A 473 -18.04 0.50 -16.40
N ALA A 474 -18.20 1.32 -15.37
CA ALA A 474 -18.80 0.89 -14.11
C ALA A 474 -20.24 0.40 -14.29
N ASP A 475 -21.04 1.03 -15.17
CA ASP A 475 -22.40 0.58 -15.49
C ASP A 475 -22.41 -0.75 -16.25
N PHE A 476 -21.43 -1.00 -17.12
CA PHE A 476 -21.23 -2.33 -17.73
C PHE A 476 -20.95 -3.40 -16.65
N CYS A 477 -20.09 -3.10 -15.69
CA CYS A 477 -19.81 -4.01 -14.58
C CYS A 477 -21.09 -4.27 -13.75
N LEU A 478 -21.86 -3.23 -13.46
CA LEU A 478 -23.14 -3.34 -12.76
C LEU A 478 -24.18 -4.14 -13.54
N ARG A 479 -24.25 -4.00 -14.87
CA ARG A 479 -25.11 -4.84 -15.71
C ARG A 479 -24.78 -6.32 -15.53
N ASN A 480 -23.49 -6.67 -15.57
CA ASN A 480 -23.03 -8.04 -15.39
C ASN A 480 -23.35 -8.56 -13.98
N LEU A 481 -23.07 -7.78 -12.94
CA LEU A 481 -23.35 -8.16 -11.56
C LEU A 481 -24.86 -8.30 -11.32
N SER A 482 -25.69 -7.39 -11.86
CA SER A 482 -27.15 -7.45 -11.79
C SER A 482 -27.70 -8.73 -12.42
N THR A 483 -27.15 -9.13 -13.58
CA THR A 483 -27.51 -10.38 -14.26
C THR A 483 -27.17 -11.60 -13.40
N LEU A 484 -25.93 -11.64 -12.82
CA LEU A 484 -25.50 -12.73 -11.94
C LEU A 484 -26.36 -12.84 -10.67
N LEU A 485 -26.79 -11.72 -10.15
CA LEU A 485 -27.66 -11.62 -8.95
C LEU A 485 -29.15 -11.74 -9.28
N LYS A 486 -29.53 -11.96 -10.54
CA LYS A 486 -30.91 -12.08 -11.02
C LYS A 486 -31.80 -10.90 -10.59
N LYS A 487 -31.27 -9.68 -10.75
CA LYS A 487 -32.02 -8.45 -10.45
C LYS A 487 -33.10 -8.20 -11.53
N PRO A 488 -34.08 -7.30 -11.28
CA PRO A 488 -35.15 -6.97 -12.24
C PRO A 488 -34.61 -6.60 -13.62
N GLU A 489 -35.31 -7.02 -14.67
CA GLU A 489 -34.91 -6.86 -16.08
C GLU A 489 -34.77 -5.39 -16.50
N ASP A 490 -35.65 -4.52 -15.99
CA ASP A 490 -35.59 -3.08 -16.23
C ASP A 490 -34.30 -2.45 -15.66
N GLN A 491 -33.84 -2.92 -14.52
CA GLN A 491 -32.58 -2.49 -13.91
C GLN A 491 -31.38 -2.96 -14.74
N ILE A 492 -31.38 -4.20 -15.21
CA ILE A 492 -30.32 -4.73 -16.08
C ILE A 492 -30.26 -3.90 -17.37
N LYS A 493 -31.40 -3.65 -18.04
CA LYS A 493 -31.50 -2.84 -19.26
C LYS A 493 -31.04 -1.40 -19.05
N LYS A 494 -31.35 -0.79 -17.89
CA LYS A 494 -30.86 0.55 -17.53
C LYS A 494 -29.34 0.61 -17.58
N PHE A 495 -28.65 -0.35 -16.98
CA PHE A 495 -27.19 -0.39 -16.97
C PHE A 495 -26.61 -0.77 -18.33
N GLU A 496 -27.26 -1.63 -19.10
CA GLU A 496 -26.87 -1.95 -20.48
C GLU A 496 -26.90 -0.70 -21.38
N GLN A 497 -27.93 0.14 -21.26
CA GLN A 497 -28.01 1.41 -21.97
C GLN A 497 -26.93 2.40 -21.51
N ARG A 498 -26.74 2.54 -20.20
CA ARG A 498 -25.72 3.46 -19.64
C ARG A 498 -24.29 3.05 -19.98
N ALA A 499 -24.01 1.77 -20.15
CA ALA A 499 -22.70 1.28 -20.59
C ALA A 499 -22.31 1.81 -21.99
N LEU A 500 -23.28 2.27 -22.78
CA LEU A 500 -23.09 2.87 -24.10
C LEU A 500 -22.93 4.40 -24.07
N ASN A 501 -22.99 5.03 -22.91
CA ASN A 501 -22.94 6.49 -22.75
C ASN A 501 -21.62 7.11 -23.25
N TYR A 502 -20.55 6.33 -23.38
CA TYR A 502 -19.30 6.77 -24.02
C TYR A 502 -19.53 7.34 -25.43
N LYS A 503 -20.57 6.85 -26.15
CA LYS A 503 -20.92 7.32 -27.49
C LYS A 503 -21.32 8.79 -27.53
N ASN A 504 -21.86 9.32 -26.43
CA ASN A 504 -22.33 10.70 -26.33
C ASN A 504 -21.20 11.72 -26.32
N ILE A 505 -19.96 11.31 -26.02
CA ILE A 505 -18.78 12.18 -26.00
C ILE A 505 -17.78 11.88 -27.12
N PHE A 506 -18.11 10.97 -28.03
CA PHE A 506 -17.32 10.71 -29.22
C PHE A 506 -17.54 11.80 -30.28
N ASP A 507 -16.47 12.47 -30.70
CA ASP A 507 -16.49 13.47 -31.75
C ASP A 507 -16.09 12.85 -33.10
N PRO A 508 -17.03 12.60 -34.02
CA PRO A 508 -16.73 11.97 -35.30
C PRO A 508 -15.84 12.82 -36.22
N LYS A 509 -15.77 14.14 -35.98
CA LYS A 509 -14.89 15.03 -36.75
C LYS A 509 -13.40 14.78 -36.47
N HIS A 510 -13.09 14.41 -35.23
CA HIS A 510 -11.71 14.18 -34.79
C HIS A 510 -11.40 12.68 -34.56
N ASN A 511 -12.41 11.81 -34.59
CA ASN A 511 -12.34 10.40 -34.20
C ASN A 511 -11.80 10.17 -32.79
N LEU A 512 -12.07 11.10 -31.87
CA LEU A 512 -11.58 11.08 -30.48
C LEU A 512 -12.71 11.44 -29.52
N MET A 513 -12.52 11.07 -28.25
CA MET A 513 -13.38 11.55 -27.16
C MET A 513 -13.14 13.04 -26.89
N ARG A 514 -14.22 13.78 -26.63
CA ARG A 514 -14.21 15.23 -26.43
C ARG A 514 -15.23 15.65 -25.39
N GLY A 515 -14.92 16.68 -24.61
CA GLY A 515 -15.87 17.28 -23.67
C GLY A 515 -17.11 17.82 -24.34
N ARG A 516 -18.29 17.60 -23.72
CA ARG A 516 -19.60 18.08 -24.20
C ARG A 516 -20.23 18.97 -23.15
N ASN A 517 -20.83 20.08 -23.60
CA ASN A 517 -21.49 21.07 -22.73
C ASN A 517 -22.90 20.60 -22.34
N THR A 518 -23.50 21.24 -21.34
CA THR A 518 -24.86 20.97 -20.87
C THR A 518 -25.91 21.10 -21.98
N ASP A 519 -25.72 22.02 -22.93
CA ASP A 519 -26.60 22.24 -24.09
C ASP A 519 -26.46 21.20 -25.22
N GLY A 520 -25.57 20.24 -25.06
CA GLY A 520 -25.29 19.20 -26.05
C GLY A 520 -24.24 19.55 -27.10
N SER A 521 -23.71 20.76 -27.13
CA SER A 521 -22.61 21.13 -28.02
C SER A 521 -21.28 20.56 -27.52
N PHE A 522 -20.35 20.28 -28.44
CA PHE A 522 -18.97 19.99 -28.03
C PHE A 522 -18.26 21.27 -27.58
N GLN A 523 -17.35 21.16 -26.59
CA GLN A 523 -16.55 22.28 -26.13
C GLN A 523 -15.81 22.95 -27.28
N ASN A 524 -15.67 24.27 -27.22
CA ASN A 524 -14.89 25.05 -28.18
C ASN A 524 -13.37 24.89 -27.95
N ASN A 525 -12.56 25.23 -28.96
CA ASN A 525 -11.08 25.23 -28.85
C ASN A 525 -10.49 23.88 -28.41
N PHE A 526 -11.01 22.78 -28.94
CA PHE A 526 -10.52 21.44 -28.64
C PHE A 526 -9.08 21.25 -29.13
N ASN A 527 -8.18 20.94 -28.20
CA ASN A 527 -6.82 20.50 -28.48
C ASN A 527 -6.64 19.06 -27.98
N PRO A 528 -6.57 18.06 -28.89
CA PRO A 528 -6.50 16.64 -28.49
C PRO A 528 -5.23 16.25 -27.74
N LEU A 529 -4.18 17.09 -27.78
CA LEU A 529 -2.92 16.88 -27.07
C LEU A 529 -2.86 17.60 -25.72
N LYS A 530 -3.86 18.43 -25.39
CA LYS A 530 -3.89 19.15 -24.13
C LYS A 530 -4.04 18.19 -22.95
N TRP A 531 -3.10 18.23 -22.04
CA TRP A 531 -3.15 17.47 -20.80
C TRP A 531 -4.17 18.04 -19.80
N GLY A 532 -5.03 17.20 -19.23
CA GLY A 532 -6.03 17.61 -18.25
C GLY A 532 -7.29 18.24 -18.89
N GLY A 533 -7.95 19.16 -18.17
CA GLY A 533 -9.20 19.77 -18.60
C GLY A 533 -10.40 18.81 -18.48
N GLU A 534 -10.93 18.35 -19.60
CA GLU A 534 -11.97 17.32 -19.71
C GLU A 534 -11.46 15.91 -19.39
N PHE A 535 -10.15 15.73 -19.31
CA PHE A 535 -9.49 14.48 -18.94
C PHE A 535 -8.74 14.63 -17.61
N VAL A 536 -8.28 13.53 -17.04
CA VAL A 536 -7.50 13.47 -15.80
C VAL A 536 -6.21 12.71 -16.08
N GLU A 537 -5.05 13.35 -15.79
CA GLU A 537 -3.72 12.74 -16.01
C GLU A 537 -3.53 12.18 -17.44
N GLY A 538 -4.10 12.85 -18.42
CA GLY A 538 -4.05 12.42 -19.82
C GLY A 538 -4.70 13.44 -20.75
N ASN A 539 -4.86 13.05 -22.01
CA ASN A 539 -5.48 13.81 -23.07
C ASN A 539 -6.43 12.95 -23.91
N ALA A 540 -6.99 13.49 -25.00
CA ALA A 540 -7.94 12.76 -25.84
C ALA A 540 -7.34 11.47 -26.44
N TRP A 541 -6.06 11.48 -26.83
CA TRP A 541 -5.39 10.30 -27.37
C TRP A 541 -5.22 9.18 -26.35
N HIS A 542 -5.02 9.49 -25.07
CA HIS A 542 -4.96 8.50 -24.01
C HIS A 542 -6.35 7.91 -23.72
N TYR A 543 -7.37 8.77 -23.61
CA TYR A 543 -8.69 8.36 -23.12
C TYR A 543 -9.62 7.77 -24.16
N SER A 544 -9.42 8.03 -25.46
CA SER A 544 -10.32 7.50 -26.49
C SER A 544 -10.35 5.97 -26.57
N TRP A 545 -9.36 5.30 -25.97
CA TRP A 545 -9.27 3.84 -25.89
C TRP A 545 -9.90 3.27 -24.60
N SER A 546 -10.33 4.10 -23.67
CA SER A 546 -10.92 3.68 -22.39
C SER A 546 -12.39 3.24 -22.52
N VAL A 547 -12.67 2.39 -23.51
CA VAL A 547 -13.97 1.77 -23.80
C VAL A 547 -13.80 0.25 -23.74
N PHE A 548 -13.37 -0.25 -22.59
CA PHE A 548 -12.99 -1.66 -22.40
C PHE A 548 -14.17 -2.63 -22.65
N GLN A 549 -15.40 -2.16 -22.44
CA GLN A 549 -16.62 -2.96 -22.58
C GLN A 549 -17.13 -3.12 -24.01
N ASP A 550 -16.71 -2.28 -24.98
CA ASP A 550 -17.29 -2.25 -26.32
C ASP A 550 -16.31 -1.76 -27.40
N PHE A 551 -15.18 -2.47 -27.56
CA PHE A 551 -14.20 -2.14 -28.62
C PHE A 551 -14.81 -2.23 -30.03
N LYS A 552 -15.77 -3.15 -30.25
CA LYS A 552 -16.46 -3.25 -31.53
C LYS A 552 -17.30 -2.01 -31.80
N GLY A 553 -18.04 -1.52 -30.79
CA GLY A 553 -18.80 -0.29 -30.89
C GLY A 553 -17.92 0.92 -31.13
N LEU A 554 -16.78 1.02 -30.43
CA LEU A 554 -15.79 2.07 -30.64
C LEU A 554 -15.21 2.04 -32.06
N SER A 555 -14.82 0.86 -32.55
CA SER A 555 -14.34 0.67 -33.93
C SER A 555 -15.37 1.12 -34.97
N ASN A 556 -16.63 0.77 -34.77
CA ASN A 556 -17.70 1.21 -35.65
C ASN A 556 -17.89 2.72 -35.67
N LEU A 557 -17.76 3.39 -34.50
CA LEU A 557 -17.82 4.86 -34.41
C LEU A 557 -16.66 5.51 -35.16
N MET A 558 -15.48 4.93 -35.13
CA MET A 558 -14.28 5.42 -35.83
C MET A 558 -14.30 5.18 -37.34
N GLY A 559 -15.27 4.40 -37.86
CA GLY A 559 -15.35 4.08 -39.28
C GLY A 559 -14.81 2.69 -39.63
N GLY A 560 -14.64 1.80 -38.67
CA GLY A 560 -14.26 0.39 -38.82
C GLY A 560 -12.83 0.07 -38.36
N ASN A 561 -12.52 -1.23 -38.33
CA ASN A 561 -11.28 -1.76 -37.78
C ASN A 561 -10.01 -1.12 -38.37
N LYS A 562 -9.96 -0.93 -39.70
CA LYS A 562 -8.78 -0.34 -40.35
C LYS A 562 -8.51 1.10 -39.91
N VAL A 563 -9.57 1.89 -39.67
CA VAL A 563 -9.43 3.25 -39.16
C VAL A 563 -8.96 3.23 -37.73
N MET A 564 -9.53 2.36 -36.89
CA MET A 564 -9.11 2.19 -35.50
C MET A 564 -7.66 1.73 -35.38
N GLU A 565 -7.20 0.78 -36.23
CA GLU A 565 -5.79 0.34 -36.29
C GLU A 565 -4.87 1.52 -36.63
N SER A 566 -5.20 2.29 -37.69
CA SER A 566 -4.42 3.48 -38.07
C SER A 566 -4.37 4.54 -36.97
N MET A 567 -5.46 4.73 -36.24
CA MET A 567 -5.49 5.65 -35.10
C MET A 567 -4.62 5.13 -33.95
N LEU A 568 -4.62 3.82 -33.67
CA LEU A 568 -3.75 3.21 -32.64
C LEU A 568 -2.27 3.35 -33.03
N ASP A 569 -1.90 3.10 -34.29
CA ASP A 569 -0.53 3.30 -34.76
C ASP A 569 -0.08 4.75 -34.57
N SER A 570 -1.01 5.71 -34.76
CA SER A 570 -0.72 7.14 -34.56
C SER A 570 -0.46 7.54 -33.09
N VAL A 571 -0.84 6.69 -32.12
CA VAL A 571 -0.48 6.93 -30.70
C VAL A 571 1.01 6.74 -30.47
N PHE A 572 1.68 5.90 -31.25
CA PHE A 572 3.09 5.51 -31.08
C PHE A 572 4.04 6.17 -32.09
N ASN A 573 3.49 6.90 -33.06
CA ASN A 573 4.23 7.66 -34.08
C ASN A 573 4.06 9.18 -33.89
#